data_342621791e58a17411ee4ed6888541c4
#
_entry.id   342621791e58a17411ee4ed6888541c4
#
_cell.length_a   1.000
_cell.length_b   1.000
_cell.length_c   1.000
_cell.angle_alpha   90.00
_cell.angle_beta   90.00
_cell.angle_gamma   90.00
#
_symmetry.space_group_name_H-M   'P 1'
#
loop_
_entity.id
_entity.type
_entity.pdbx_description
1 polymer ?
#
loop_
_entity_poly.entity_id
_entity_poly.type
_entity_poly.pdbx_seq_one_letter_code
_entity_poly.pdbx_strand_id
1 'polypeptide(L)'
;MRLKNWLIPLVAWIVIFMGLKLILGGGCNDGWGSSSIGRMGGCSHHGGVNHTPGFIAFFISTAIAAYLFFKIDEMDTRKIKNAHSIQASYFEMESTSAPFNPCYSLRLSSKEINFTHSSSWDGDKTVINIPSSPEELKYILSLSEKIKKDIENFREENTTFGCDGEFVSIKTFNGSQEMSFVTPMLFISFESISPATLEMMTYLRNRLGFYLH
;
A
#
# COMPACT_ATOMS: atom_id res chain seq x y z
N MET A 1 -18.41 -9.53 -0.26
CA MET A 1 -18.02 -9.96 1.10
C MET A 1 -17.43 -11.37 1.01
N ARG A 2 -16.17 -11.58 1.40
CA ARG A 2 -15.55 -12.92 1.31
C ARG A 2 -16.06 -13.76 2.49
N LEU A 3 -16.56 -14.96 2.20
CA LEU A 3 -17.06 -15.94 3.19
C LEU A 3 -16.09 -16.14 4.38
N LYS A 4 -14.80 -16.01 4.11
CA LYS A 4 -13.71 -16.15 5.06
C LYS A 4 -13.71 -15.11 6.20
N ASN A 5 -14.18 -13.87 5.93
CA ASN A 5 -14.13 -12.78 6.92
C ASN A 5 -15.16 -12.95 8.05
N TRP A 6 -16.18 -13.72 7.83
CA TRP A 6 -17.27 -13.99 8.75
C TRP A 6 -17.08 -15.29 9.54
N LEU A 7 -16.39 -16.26 8.91
CA LEU A 7 -16.10 -17.53 9.56
C LEU A 7 -15.17 -17.37 10.78
N ILE A 8 -14.15 -16.53 10.69
CA ILE A 8 -13.18 -16.31 11.79
C ILE A 8 -13.85 -15.74 13.04
N PRO A 9 -14.64 -14.64 12.97
CA PRO A 9 -15.36 -14.12 14.13
C PRO A 9 -16.39 -15.10 14.69
N LEU A 10 -17.06 -15.88 13.83
CA LEU A 10 -18.05 -16.88 14.24
C LEU A 10 -17.39 -18.01 15.05
N VAL A 11 -16.29 -18.57 14.54
CA VAL A 11 -15.55 -19.62 15.24
C VAL A 11 -15.00 -19.09 16.57
N ALA A 12 -14.41 -17.87 16.56
CA ALA A 12 -13.95 -17.23 17.79
C ALA A 12 -15.07 -17.05 18.81
N TRP A 13 -16.26 -16.62 18.37
CA TRP A 13 -17.44 -16.49 19.22
C TRP A 13 -17.82 -17.81 19.88
N ILE A 14 -17.90 -18.91 19.11
CA ILE A 14 -18.24 -20.23 19.63
C ILE A 14 -17.22 -20.70 20.69
N VAL A 15 -15.94 -20.58 20.36
CA VAL A 15 -14.85 -21.03 21.26
C VAL A 15 -14.84 -20.24 22.57
N ILE A 16 -14.96 -18.90 22.48
CA ILE A 16 -14.97 -18.03 23.66
C ILE A 16 -16.22 -18.26 24.50
N PHE A 17 -17.39 -18.36 23.87
CA PHE A 17 -18.65 -18.61 24.56
C PHE A 17 -18.64 -19.95 25.33
N MET A 18 -18.17 -21.01 24.66
CA MET A 18 -18.06 -22.33 25.31
C MET A 18 -17.03 -22.31 26.44
N GLY A 19 -15.86 -21.69 26.22
CA GLY A 19 -14.83 -21.54 27.25
C GLY A 19 -15.32 -20.76 28.47
N LEU A 20 -15.98 -19.62 28.25
CA LEU A 20 -16.56 -18.83 29.35
C LEU A 20 -17.65 -19.57 30.10
N LYS A 21 -18.49 -20.32 29.40
CA LYS A 21 -19.49 -21.18 30.06
C LYS A 21 -18.88 -22.24 30.97
N LEU A 22 -17.76 -22.83 30.56
CA LEU A 22 -17.03 -23.82 31.39
C LEU A 22 -16.40 -23.17 32.63
N ILE A 23 -15.87 -21.96 32.48
CA ILE A 23 -15.19 -21.23 33.57
C ILE A 23 -16.19 -20.63 34.57
N LEU A 24 -17.25 -19.97 34.06
CA LEU A 24 -18.24 -19.29 34.90
C LEU A 24 -19.19 -20.27 35.60
N GLY A 25 -19.25 -21.50 35.11
CA GLY A 25 -20.10 -22.51 35.66
C GLY A 25 -21.59 -22.20 35.53
N GLY A 26 -22.40 -23.02 36.12
CA GLY A 26 -23.83 -22.82 36.31
C GLY A 26 -24.19 -23.22 37.73
N GLY A 27 -25.14 -22.49 38.33
CA GLY A 27 -25.61 -22.77 39.71
C GLY A 27 -27.09 -22.53 39.84
N CYS A 28 -27.63 -22.76 41.03
CA CYS A 28 -28.96 -22.30 41.42
C CYS A 28 -28.89 -20.81 41.83
N ASN A 29 -30.07 -20.16 41.89
CA ASN A 29 -30.13 -18.71 42.19
C ASN A 29 -29.63 -18.34 43.60
N ASP A 30 -29.65 -19.26 44.52
CA ASP A 30 -29.13 -19.12 45.90
C ASP A 30 -27.62 -19.45 46.04
N GLY A 31 -26.93 -19.73 44.90
CA GLY A 31 -25.51 -20.09 44.89
C GLY A 31 -25.23 -21.56 45.13
N TRP A 32 -26.24 -22.40 45.29
CA TRP A 32 -26.02 -23.85 45.48
C TRP A 32 -25.53 -24.50 44.20
N GLY A 33 -24.45 -25.29 44.33
CA GLY A 33 -23.80 -25.99 43.23
C GLY A 33 -23.92 -27.49 43.36
N SER A 34 -24.40 -28.18 42.33
CA SER A 34 -24.49 -29.64 42.28
C SER A 34 -24.32 -30.18 40.86
N SER A 35 -23.83 -31.40 40.76
CA SER A 35 -23.73 -32.15 39.50
C SER A 35 -25.12 -32.43 38.83
N SER A 36 -26.21 -32.21 39.54
CA SER A 36 -27.59 -32.34 39.02
C SER A 36 -28.12 -31.06 38.41
N ILE A 37 -27.37 -29.95 38.44
CA ILE A 37 -27.78 -28.70 37.80
C ILE A 37 -27.88 -28.91 36.29
N GLY A 38 -29.01 -28.47 35.72
CA GLY A 38 -29.37 -28.72 34.31
C GLY A 38 -30.23 -29.94 34.09
N ARG A 39 -30.46 -30.81 35.08
CA ARG A 39 -31.51 -31.85 35.04
C ARG A 39 -32.85 -31.30 35.55
N MET A 40 -33.95 -31.81 35.02
CA MET A 40 -35.27 -31.37 35.45
C MET A 40 -35.43 -31.46 36.98
N GLY A 41 -35.80 -30.33 37.59
CA GLY A 41 -36.01 -30.23 39.02
C GLY A 41 -34.77 -29.97 39.87
N GLY A 42 -33.55 -29.96 39.33
CA GLY A 42 -32.29 -29.82 40.10
C GLY A 42 -32.17 -28.54 40.91
N CYS A 43 -32.81 -27.45 40.51
CA CYS A 43 -32.81 -26.17 41.24
C CYS A 43 -34.23 -25.74 41.68
N SER A 44 -35.24 -26.64 41.67
CA SER A 44 -36.62 -26.26 41.95
C SER A 44 -36.84 -25.72 43.37
N HIS A 45 -36.05 -26.20 44.37
CA HIS A 45 -36.11 -25.75 45.76
C HIS A 45 -35.13 -24.58 46.06
N HIS A 46 -34.30 -24.17 45.06
CA HIS A 46 -33.21 -23.17 45.19
C HIS A 46 -33.47 -21.92 44.35
N GLY A 47 -34.75 -21.58 44.12
CA GLY A 47 -35.13 -20.39 43.36
C GLY A 47 -34.91 -20.48 41.85
N GLY A 48 -34.62 -21.69 41.31
CA GLY A 48 -34.39 -21.89 39.87
C GLY A 48 -32.95 -21.84 39.46
N VAL A 49 -32.67 -22.01 38.17
CA VAL A 49 -31.33 -21.98 37.58
C VAL A 49 -30.85 -20.53 37.39
N ASN A 50 -29.66 -20.26 37.82
CA ASN A 50 -29.04 -18.96 37.56
C ASN A 50 -28.52 -18.84 36.11
N HIS A 51 -29.17 -18.02 35.32
CA HIS A 51 -28.82 -17.75 33.93
C HIS A 51 -27.79 -16.62 33.75
N THR A 52 -27.47 -15.84 34.81
CA THR A 52 -26.58 -14.70 34.75
C THR A 52 -25.20 -15.03 34.16
N PRO A 53 -24.51 -16.15 34.54
CA PRO A 53 -23.22 -16.52 33.95
C PRO A 53 -23.34 -16.77 32.43
N GLY A 54 -24.45 -17.33 31.97
CA GLY A 54 -24.72 -17.56 30.54
C GLY A 54 -24.86 -16.24 29.75
N PHE A 55 -25.59 -15.27 30.33
CA PHE A 55 -25.74 -13.94 29.71
C PHE A 55 -24.40 -13.19 29.65
N ILE A 56 -23.61 -13.21 30.72
CA ILE A 56 -22.28 -12.58 30.76
C ILE A 56 -21.39 -13.21 29.68
N ALA A 57 -21.33 -14.52 29.60
CA ALA A 57 -20.56 -15.25 28.56
C ALA A 57 -21.00 -14.85 27.15
N PHE A 58 -22.33 -14.73 26.90
CA PHE A 58 -22.89 -14.34 25.63
C PHE A 58 -22.47 -12.90 25.24
N PHE A 59 -22.60 -11.93 26.12
CA PHE A 59 -22.26 -10.54 25.81
C PHE A 59 -20.77 -10.35 25.59
N ILE A 60 -19.91 -10.98 26.41
CA ILE A 60 -18.46 -10.88 26.24
C ILE A 60 -18.03 -11.51 24.91
N SER A 61 -18.51 -12.72 24.59
CA SER A 61 -18.15 -13.38 23.34
C SER A 61 -18.65 -12.62 22.12
N THR A 62 -19.84 -12.01 22.20
CA THR A 62 -20.41 -11.18 21.12
C THR A 62 -19.59 -9.88 20.92
N ALA A 63 -19.19 -9.21 21.98
CA ALA A 63 -18.37 -8.01 21.89
C ALA A 63 -17.01 -8.30 21.25
N ILE A 64 -16.34 -9.39 21.65
CA ILE A 64 -15.06 -9.81 21.07
C ILE A 64 -15.21 -10.19 19.59
N ALA A 65 -16.25 -10.96 19.26
CA ALA A 65 -16.50 -11.35 17.85
C ALA A 65 -16.80 -10.15 16.96
N ALA A 66 -17.60 -9.20 17.45
CA ALA A 66 -17.86 -7.94 16.75
C ALA A 66 -16.57 -7.13 16.52
N TYR A 67 -15.73 -6.99 17.54
CA TYR A 67 -14.43 -6.31 17.40
C TYR A 67 -13.54 -6.98 16.34
N LEU A 68 -13.44 -8.31 16.36
CA LEU A 68 -12.66 -9.05 15.36
C LEU A 68 -13.23 -8.88 13.95
N PHE A 69 -14.55 -8.88 13.81
CA PHE A 69 -15.21 -8.65 12.53
C PHE A 69 -14.85 -7.27 11.94
N PHE A 70 -15.00 -6.20 12.72
CA PHE A 70 -14.66 -4.85 12.28
C PHE A 70 -13.17 -4.71 11.95
N LYS A 71 -12.31 -5.36 12.74
CA LYS A 71 -10.85 -5.29 12.50
C LYS A 71 -10.43 -5.99 11.21
N ILE A 72 -11.03 -7.15 10.92
CA ILE A 72 -10.76 -7.88 9.67
C ILE A 72 -11.29 -7.10 8.47
N ASP A 73 -12.48 -6.52 8.56
CA ASP A 73 -13.08 -5.73 7.49
C ASP A 73 -12.26 -4.46 7.19
N GLU A 74 -11.77 -3.78 8.23
CA GLU A 74 -10.86 -2.65 8.09
C GLU A 74 -9.56 -3.02 7.36
N MET A 75 -8.95 -4.15 7.71
CA MET A 75 -7.73 -4.61 7.06
C MET A 75 -7.95 -4.96 5.59
N ASP A 76 -9.05 -5.61 5.25
CA ASP A 76 -9.38 -5.93 3.86
C ASP A 76 -9.69 -4.67 3.04
N THR A 77 -10.41 -3.72 3.60
CA THR A 77 -10.70 -2.44 2.97
C THR A 77 -9.42 -1.65 2.69
N ARG A 78 -8.47 -1.63 3.64
CA ARG A 78 -7.15 -1.01 3.45
C ARG A 78 -6.36 -1.69 2.33
N LYS A 79 -6.37 -3.03 2.26
CA LYS A 79 -5.68 -3.78 1.19
C LYS A 79 -6.27 -3.46 -0.19
N ILE A 80 -7.59 -3.42 -0.33
CA ILE A 80 -8.28 -3.09 -1.57
C ILE A 80 -7.94 -1.65 -2.00
N LYS A 81 -7.99 -0.70 -1.07
CA LYS A 81 -7.67 0.71 -1.32
C LYS A 81 -6.21 0.89 -1.77
N ASN A 82 -5.27 0.20 -1.10
CA ASN A 82 -3.86 0.23 -1.47
C ASN A 82 -3.62 -0.41 -2.84
N ALA A 83 -4.28 -1.53 -3.15
CA ALA A 83 -4.15 -2.17 -4.46
C ALA A 83 -4.69 -1.27 -5.59
N HIS A 84 -5.81 -0.59 -5.36
CA HIS A 84 -6.39 0.36 -6.33
C HIS A 84 -5.51 1.59 -6.51
N SER A 85 -4.95 2.12 -5.42
CA SER A 85 -3.99 3.23 -5.45
C SER A 85 -2.76 2.89 -6.28
N ILE A 86 -2.17 1.70 -6.08
CA ILE A 86 -1.00 1.25 -6.86
C ILE A 86 -1.34 1.07 -8.34
N GLN A 87 -2.53 0.56 -8.65
CA GLN A 87 -2.94 0.37 -10.05
C GLN A 87 -3.14 1.69 -10.80
N ALA A 88 -3.52 2.76 -10.09
CA ALA A 88 -3.65 4.10 -10.64
C ALA A 88 -2.32 4.88 -10.67
N SER A 89 -1.30 4.41 -9.93
CA SER A 89 -0.01 5.10 -9.84
C SER A 89 0.79 5.04 -11.14
N TYR A 90 1.52 6.10 -11.43
CA TYR A 90 2.44 6.16 -12.56
C TYR A 90 3.64 7.05 -12.26
N PHE A 91 4.71 6.82 -13.01
CA PHE A 91 5.88 7.69 -13.15
C PHE A 91 6.01 8.06 -14.62
N GLU A 92 6.26 9.31 -14.92
CA GLU A 92 6.46 9.83 -16.25
C GLU A 92 7.70 10.73 -16.26
N MET A 93 8.54 10.52 -17.25
CA MET A 93 9.77 11.28 -17.45
C MET A 93 9.83 11.72 -18.91
N GLU A 94 9.98 12.99 -19.15
CA GLU A 94 10.03 13.57 -20.48
C GLU A 94 11.25 14.48 -20.60
N SER A 95 12.08 14.23 -21.60
CA SER A 95 13.18 15.11 -21.96
C SER A 95 12.67 16.29 -22.77
N THR A 96 12.90 17.50 -22.26
CA THR A 96 12.70 18.73 -23.01
C THR A 96 14.02 19.08 -23.68
N SER A 97 14.22 18.62 -24.90
CA SER A 97 15.49 18.86 -25.60
C SER A 97 15.60 20.26 -26.18
N ALA A 98 16.81 20.78 -26.19
CA ALA A 98 17.22 21.83 -27.13
C ALA A 98 17.05 21.32 -28.58
N PRO A 99 16.92 22.21 -29.59
CA PRO A 99 16.44 21.86 -30.93
C PRO A 99 17.27 20.83 -31.72
N PHE A 100 18.32 20.28 -31.12
CA PHE A 100 19.25 19.36 -31.80
C PHE A 100 19.40 17.99 -31.12
N ASN A 101 18.71 17.72 -30.01
CA ASN A 101 18.85 16.47 -29.27
C ASN A 101 17.60 15.59 -29.38
N PRO A 102 17.75 14.24 -29.38
CA PRO A 102 16.63 13.34 -29.42
C PRO A 102 15.70 13.52 -28.21
N CYS A 103 14.41 13.68 -28.49
CA CYS A 103 13.40 13.73 -27.43
C CYS A 103 13.03 12.31 -27.02
N TYR A 104 12.96 12.07 -25.73
CA TYR A 104 12.40 10.83 -25.23
C TYR A 104 11.32 11.09 -24.19
N SER A 105 10.36 10.22 -24.14
CA SER A 105 9.39 10.15 -23.07
C SER A 105 9.29 8.71 -22.54
N LEU A 106 9.23 8.59 -21.26
CA LEU A 106 9.12 7.31 -20.55
C LEU A 106 7.94 7.39 -19.60
N ARG A 107 7.03 6.43 -19.71
CA ARG A 107 5.92 6.26 -18.78
C ARG A 107 5.96 4.86 -18.18
N LEU A 108 6.13 4.78 -16.87
CA LEU A 108 6.12 3.57 -16.07
C LEU A 108 4.80 3.45 -15.32
N SER A 109 4.11 2.35 -15.51
CA SER A 109 2.91 1.96 -14.77
C SER A 109 3.16 0.67 -13.99
N SER A 110 2.17 0.21 -13.23
CA SER A 110 2.23 -1.09 -12.53
C SER A 110 2.22 -2.32 -13.45
N LYS A 111 2.07 -2.13 -14.77
CA LYS A 111 1.95 -3.21 -15.76
C LYS A 111 3.03 -3.17 -16.82
N GLU A 112 3.40 -1.97 -17.25
CA GLU A 112 4.28 -1.76 -18.40
C GLU A 112 5.08 -0.48 -18.30
N ILE A 113 6.22 -0.47 -18.98
CA ILE A 113 7.04 0.69 -19.30
C ILE A 113 6.82 1.01 -20.77
N ASN A 114 6.30 2.18 -21.05
CA ASN A 114 6.22 2.74 -22.38
C ASN A 114 7.37 3.72 -22.57
N PHE A 115 8.30 3.41 -23.46
CA PHE A 115 9.40 4.29 -23.81
C PHE A 115 9.25 4.73 -25.26
N THR A 116 9.26 6.02 -25.51
CA THR A 116 9.20 6.62 -26.83
C THR A 116 10.46 7.47 -27.05
N HIS A 117 11.15 7.19 -28.12
CA HIS A 117 12.30 7.95 -28.57
C HIS A 117 12.03 8.53 -29.96
N SER A 118 12.31 9.79 -30.17
CA SER A 118 12.21 10.45 -31.47
C SER A 118 13.59 10.96 -31.88
N SER A 119 14.08 10.50 -33.04
CA SER A 119 15.27 11.08 -33.63
C SER A 119 14.95 12.45 -34.19
N SER A 120 15.83 13.45 -33.93
CA SER A 120 15.57 14.87 -34.21
C SER A 120 15.42 15.24 -35.67
N TRP A 121 15.83 14.38 -36.60
CA TRP A 121 15.98 14.75 -38.01
C TRP A 121 14.91 14.16 -38.94
N ASP A 122 14.38 12.98 -38.67
CA ASP A 122 13.46 12.26 -39.57
C ASP A 122 12.05 12.07 -39.04
N GLY A 123 11.79 12.47 -37.80
CA GLY A 123 10.46 12.31 -37.18
C GLY A 123 10.08 10.85 -36.87
N ASP A 124 10.98 9.90 -37.11
CA ASP A 124 10.78 8.49 -36.79
C ASP A 124 10.69 8.29 -35.27
N LYS A 125 9.57 7.78 -34.85
CA LYS A 125 9.31 7.46 -33.44
C LYS A 125 9.49 5.97 -33.20
N THR A 126 10.43 5.63 -32.35
CA THR A 126 10.57 4.27 -31.83
C THR A 126 9.80 4.15 -30.52
N VAL A 127 8.85 3.21 -30.48
CA VAL A 127 8.06 2.94 -29.27
C VAL A 127 8.40 1.55 -28.78
N ILE A 128 8.78 1.46 -27.51
CA ILE A 128 9.15 0.20 -26.85
C ILE A 128 8.26 0.01 -25.64
N ASN A 129 7.65 -1.19 -25.55
CA ASN A 129 6.83 -1.58 -24.43
C ASN A 129 7.48 -2.76 -23.72
N ILE A 130 7.77 -2.60 -22.44
CA ILE A 130 8.40 -3.62 -21.59
C ILE A 130 7.46 -3.91 -20.42
N PRO A 131 7.23 -5.19 -20.06
CA PRO A 131 6.43 -5.51 -18.88
C PRO A 131 7.09 -4.98 -17.60
N SER A 132 6.29 -4.42 -16.71
CA SER A 132 6.68 -3.86 -15.42
C SER A 132 5.93 -4.54 -14.27
N SER A 133 6.35 -4.26 -13.03
CA SER A 133 5.71 -4.76 -11.83
C SER A 133 5.31 -3.61 -10.87
N PRO A 134 4.35 -3.85 -9.96
CA PRO A 134 4.01 -2.88 -8.92
C PRO A 134 5.20 -2.53 -7.99
N GLU A 135 6.12 -3.47 -7.76
CA GLU A 135 7.32 -3.29 -6.96
C GLU A 135 8.30 -2.35 -7.66
N GLU A 136 8.48 -2.54 -8.97
CA GLU A 136 9.31 -1.69 -9.83
C GLU A 136 8.80 -0.25 -9.83
N LEU A 137 7.49 -0.06 -10.01
CA LEU A 137 6.88 1.26 -9.95
C LEU A 137 7.08 1.93 -8.56
N LYS A 138 6.87 1.20 -7.46
CA LYS A 138 7.09 1.72 -6.11
C LYS A 138 8.53 2.15 -5.89
N TYR A 139 9.47 1.35 -6.37
CA TYR A 139 10.89 1.66 -6.28
C TYR A 139 11.23 2.97 -6.98
N ILE A 140 10.81 3.15 -8.23
CA ILE A 140 11.03 4.37 -9.00
C ILE A 140 10.33 5.59 -8.38
N LEU A 141 9.10 5.44 -7.87
CA LEU A 141 8.41 6.50 -7.15
C LEU A 141 9.18 6.94 -5.89
N SER A 142 9.75 5.98 -5.15
CA SER A 142 10.55 6.28 -3.95
C SER A 142 11.85 7.05 -4.29
N LEU A 143 12.48 6.71 -5.41
CA LEU A 143 13.65 7.44 -5.91
C LEU A 143 13.28 8.86 -6.35
N SER A 144 12.13 9.03 -7.02
CA SER A 144 11.64 10.34 -7.45
C SER A 144 11.42 11.31 -6.28
N GLU A 145 10.90 10.81 -5.15
CA GLU A 145 10.74 11.60 -3.93
C GLU A 145 12.09 12.03 -3.34
N LYS A 146 13.10 11.15 -3.37
CA LYS A 146 14.47 11.49 -2.92
C LYS A 146 15.09 12.53 -3.84
N ILE A 147 15.00 12.32 -5.16
CA ILE A 147 15.53 13.27 -6.17
C ILE A 147 14.93 14.66 -5.97
N LYS A 148 13.61 14.75 -5.75
CA LYS A 148 12.96 16.03 -5.49
C LYS A 148 13.55 16.73 -4.27
N LYS A 149 13.76 16.03 -3.17
CA LYS A 149 14.38 16.58 -1.95
C LYS A 149 15.83 17.03 -2.20
N ASP A 150 16.59 16.23 -2.93
CA ASP A 150 17.97 16.59 -3.28
C ASP A 150 18.02 17.88 -4.11
N ILE A 151 17.09 18.05 -5.06
CA ILE A 151 16.96 19.27 -5.87
C ILE A 151 16.57 20.47 -5.01
N GLU A 152 15.62 20.31 -4.10
CA GLU A 152 15.18 21.37 -3.20
C GLU A 152 16.33 21.83 -2.30
N ASN A 153 17.05 20.90 -1.68
CA ASN A 153 18.23 21.21 -0.86
C ASN A 153 19.33 21.91 -1.69
N PHE A 154 19.60 21.42 -2.91
CA PHE A 154 20.62 22.05 -3.77
C PHE A 154 20.25 23.48 -4.19
N ARG A 155 18.97 23.76 -4.43
CA ARG A 155 18.48 25.12 -4.76
C ARG A 155 18.60 26.09 -3.59
N GLU A 156 18.44 25.62 -2.36
CA GLU A 156 18.64 26.45 -1.16
C GLU A 156 20.10 26.84 -0.97
N GLU A 157 21.04 25.94 -1.31
CA GLU A 157 22.48 26.18 -1.17
C GLU A 157 23.08 27.00 -2.32
N ASN A 158 22.51 26.92 -3.54
CA ASN A 158 23.06 27.51 -4.76
C ASN A 158 22.01 28.36 -5.48
N THR A 159 22.18 29.67 -5.46
CA THR A 159 21.24 30.65 -6.06
C THR A 159 21.39 30.82 -7.58
N THR A 160 22.38 30.24 -8.24
CA THR A 160 22.60 30.37 -9.68
C THR A 160 22.75 29.03 -10.36
N PHE A 161 21.71 28.60 -11.07
CA PHE A 161 21.81 27.56 -12.09
C PHE A 161 22.13 28.18 -13.43
N GLY A 162 23.29 27.85 -14.00
CA GLY A 162 23.58 28.10 -15.42
C GLY A 162 22.70 27.19 -16.26
N CYS A 163 21.80 27.76 -17.08
CA CYS A 163 20.74 27.07 -17.78
C CYS A 163 21.09 26.61 -19.20
N ASP A 164 22.31 26.18 -19.47
CA ASP A 164 22.70 25.75 -20.82
C ASP A 164 22.57 24.21 -21.04
N GLY A 165 21.66 23.55 -20.33
CA GLY A 165 21.48 22.10 -20.39
C GLY A 165 20.05 21.65 -20.70
N GLU A 166 19.92 20.38 -21.12
CA GLU A 166 18.63 19.70 -21.22
C GLU A 166 17.96 19.60 -19.86
N PHE A 167 16.66 19.80 -19.86
CA PHE A 167 15.83 19.62 -18.68
C PHE A 167 14.96 18.36 -18.83
N VAL A 168 14.83 17.62 -17.76
CA VAL A 168 13.92 16.48 -17.67
C VAL A 168 12.75 16.85 -16.77
N SER A 169 11.56 16.77 -17.31
CA SER A 169 10.33 16.89 -16.56
C SER A 169 9.97 15.52 -15.98
N ILE A 170 9.80 15.45 -14.68
CA ILE A 170 9.34 14.24 -13.97
C ILE A 170 7.97 14.52 -13.39
N LYS A 171 7.01 13.66 -13.73
CA LYS A 171 5.66 13.64 -13.17
C LYS A 171 5.40 12.30 -12.52
N THR A 172 4.88 12.32 -11.32
CA THR A 172 4.55 11.10 -10.60
C THR A 172 3.17 11.20 -9.97
N PHE A 173 2.48 10.09 -9.93
CA PHE A 173 1.24 9.94 -9.20
C PHE A 173 1.29 8.66 -8.37
N ASN A 174 1.13 8.76 -7.06
CA ASN A 174 1.22 7.63 -6.14
C ASN A 174 -0.15 7.07 -5.74
N GLY A 175 -1.21 7.40 -6.51
CA GLY A 175 -2.59 7.01 -6.26
C GLY A 175 -3.36 7.96 -5.34
N SER A 176 -2.71 8.98 -4.77
CA SER A 176 -3.34 10.00 -3.93
C SER A 176 -2.85 11.41 -4.22
N GLN A 177 -1.59 11.57 -4.56
CA GLN A 177 -0.96 12.86 -4.77
C GLN A 177 -0.17 12.84 -6.08
N GLU A 178 -0.34 13.89 -6.85
CA GLU A 178 0.48 14.18 -8.02
C GLU A 178 1.66 15.06 -7.60
N MET A 179 2.85 14.72 -8.12
CA MET A 179 4.06 15.48 -7.95
C MET A 179 4.68 15.74 -9.32
N SER A 180 5.05 16.99 -9.58
CA SER A 180 5.73 17.37 -10.82
C SER A 180 6.92 18.27 -10.47
N PHE A 181 8.06 18.00 -11.08
CA PHE A 181 9.25 18.83 -10.96
C PHE A 181 10.12 18.70 -12.20
N VAL A 182 10.95 19.72 -12.41
CA VAL A 182 11.93 19.76 -13.50
C VAL A 182 13.32 19.64 -12.89
N THR A 183 14.09 18.69 -13.38
CA THR A 183 15.50 18.54 -13.02
C THR A 183 16.37 18.96 -14.19
N PRO A 184 17.47 19.68 -13.96
CA PRO A 184 18.48 19.82 -14.99
C PRO A 184 18.90 18.43 -15.42
N MET A 185 19.14 18.26 -16.71
CA MET A 185 19.48 16.96 -17.23
C MET A 185 20.71 16.41 -16.50
N LEU A 186 20.62 15.21 -16.23
CA LEU A 186 21.46 14.12 -15.82
C LEU A 186 22.86 14.18 -16.40
N PHE A 187 23.47 15.37 -16.38
CA PHE A 187 24.88 15.50 -16.63
C PHE A 187 25.68 14.89 -15.47
N ILE A 188 26.86 14.45 -15.78
CA ILE A 188 27.84 13.87 -14.87
C ILE A 188 27.96 14.65 -13.54
N SER A 189 27.76 15.98 -13.58
CA SER A 189 27.77 16.84 -12.40
C SER A 189 26.57 16.66 -11.47
N PHE A 190 25.37 16.37 -12.00
CA PHE A 190 24.19 16.20 -11.17
C PHE A 190 24.11 14.79 -10.56
N GLU A 191 24.59 13.78 -11.27
CA GLU A 191 24.74 12.42 -10.74
C GLU A 191 25.66 12.41 -9.49
N SER A 192 26.65 13.30 -9.43
CA SER A 192 27.52 13.46 -8.25
C SER A 192 26.83 14.16 -7.07
N ILE A 193 25.78 14.94 -7.32
CA ILE A 193 25.04 15.70 -6.32
C ILE A 193 23.87 14.89 -5.75
N SER A 194 23.20 14.07 -6.59
CA SER A 194 22.07 13.24 -6.18
C SER A 194 22.34 11.76 -6.45
N PRO A 195 22.77 11.00 -5.43
CA PRO A 195 22.90 9.55 -5.54
C PRO A 195 21.63 8.85 -5.99
N ALA A 196 20.45 9.36 -5.62
CA ALA A 196 19.16 8.81 -6.04
C ALA A 196 18.93 8.97 -7.56
N THR A 197 19.44 10.05 -8.17
CA THR A 197 19.39 10.24 -9.62
C THR A 197 20.28 9.23 -10.34
N LEU A 198 21.50 9.03 -9.86
CA LEU A 198 22.41 8.03 -10.41
C LEU A 198 21.81 6.62 -10.33
N GLU A 199 21.21 6.28 -9.18
CA GLU A 199 20.55 4.99 -8.95
C GLU A 199 19.39 4.78 -9.92
N MET A 200 18.51 5.78 -10.08
CA MET A 200 17.37 5.73 -10.99
C MET A 200 17.82 5.57 -12.45
N MET A 201 18.80 6.35 -12.89
CA MET A 201 19.30 6.28 -14.27
C MET A 201 20.00 4.96 -14.56
N THR A 202 20.81 4.48 -13.64
CA THR A 202 21.45 3.17 -13.77
C THR A 202 20.39 2.07 -13.89
N TYR A 203 19.34 2.14 -13.07
CA TYR A 203 18.25 1.20 -13.15
C TYR A 203 17.53 1.25 -14.51
N LEU A 204 17.14 2.45 -14.97
CA LEU A 204 16.45 2.64 -16.24
C LEU A 204 17.32 2.24 -17.43
N ARG A 205 18.62 2.57 -17.44
CA ARG A 205 19.58 2.14 -18.47
C ARG A 205 19.67 0.61 -18.54
N ASN A 206 19.79 -0.04 -17.41
CA ASN A 206 19.82 -1.51 -17.35
C ASN A 206 18.51 -2.14 -17.84
N ARG A 207 17.39 -1.48 -17.60
CA ARG A 207 16.06 -1.98 -17.94
C ARG A 207 15.70 -1.74 -19.41
N LEU A 208 16.09 -0.60 -19.97
CA LEU A 208 15.81 -0.17 -21.34
C LEU A 208 16.94 -0.50 -22.32
N GLY A 209 18.10 -0.96 -21.84
CA GLY A 209 19.25 -1.29 -22.68
C GLY A 209 19.85 -0.06 -23.37
N PHE A 210 20.24 -0.22 -24.63
CA PHE A 210 20.92 0.81 -25.44
C PHE A 210 20.09 2.05 -25.82
N TYR A 211 18.82 2.13 -25.43
CA TYR A 211 17.92 3.20 -25.86
C TYR A 211 18.04 4.50 -25.06
N LEU A 212 18.84 4.51 -23.98
CA LEU A 212 19.11 5.69 -23.13
C LEU A 212 20.58 6.16 -23.22
N HIS A 213 21.17 6.07 -24.40
CA HIS A 213 22.51 6.63 -24.67
C HIS A 213 22.43 8.01 -25.28
#